data_65c0fc4bc4e3917817c89ba62c955e37
#
_entry.id   65c0fc4bc4e3917817c89ba62c955e37
#
_cell.length_a   1.000
_cell.length_b   1.000
_cell.length_c   1.000
_cell.angle_alpha   90.00
_cell.angle_beta   90.00
_cell.angle_gamma   90.00
#
_symmetry.space_group_name_H-M   'P 1'
#
loop_
_entity.id
_entity.type
_entity.pdbx_description
1 polymer ?
#
loop_
_entity_poly.entity_id
_entity_poly.type
_entity_poly.pdbx_seq_one_letter_code
_entity_poly.pdbx_strand_id
1 'polypeptide(L)'
;QIKLSHPVVSDGTELRVLNLRRPKVRDVLLAAKIGGTEEEKEIRVLANLCEVAPDVVEELDMADYKRLQDGYRSFFEEESRA
;
A
#
# COMPACT_ATOMS: atom_id res chain seq x y z
N GLN A 1 5.56 -7.34 -6.38
CA GLN A 1 4.45 -7.10 -7.32
C GLN A 1 3.15 -7.70 -6.81
N ILE A 2 2.10 -6.90 -6.79
CA ILE A 2 0.77 -7.36 -6.39
C ILE A 2 -0.15 -7.29 -7.61
N LYS A 3 -0.58 -8.43 -8.09
CA LYS A 3 -1.55 -8.51 -9.19
C LYS A 3 -2.94 -8.27 -8.63
N LEU A 4 -3.66 -7.31 -9.21
CA LEU A 4 -5.02 -6.99 -8.76
C LEU A 4 -6.01 -7.93 -9.46
N SER A 5 -6.86 -8.61 -8.67
CA SER A 5 -7.94 -9.42 -9.25
C SER A 5 -9.07 -8.52 -9.75
N HIS A 6 -9.15 -7.30 -9.20
CA HIS A 6 -10.13 -6.29 -9.62
C HIS A 6 -9.37 -5.01 -9.94
N PRO A 7 -9.04 -4.76 -11.23
CA PRO A 7 -8.28 -3.57 -11.60
C PRO A 7 -8.98 -2.27 -11.19
N VAL A 8 -8.16 -1.24 -10.93
CA VAL A 8 -8.64 0.08 -10.50
C VAL A 8 -8.32 1.08 -11.59
N VAL A 9 -9.26 1.97 -11.90
CA VAL A 9 -9.04 3.05 -12.86
C VAL A 9 -8.61 4.29 -12.09
N SER A 10 -7.48 4.88 -12.48
CA SER A 10 -6.96 6.11 -11.90
C SER A 10 -6.59 7.05 -13.05
N ASP A 11 -7.18 8.23 -13.07
CA ASP A 11 -6.94 9.25 -14.10
C ASP A 11 -7.06 8.68 -15.52
N GLY A 12 -8.10 7.84 -15.74
CA GLY A 12 -8.35 7.25 -17.04
C GLY A 12 -7.45 6.06 -17.38
N THR A 13 -6.53 5.70 -16.49
CA THR A 13 -5.63 4.57 -16.69
C THR A 13 -6.03 3.39 -15.81
N GLU A 14 -6.13 2.22 -16.41
CA GLU A 14 -6.43 1.00 -15.66
C GLU A 14 -5.16 0.45 -15.02
N LEU A 15 -5.21 0.29 -13.70
CA LEU A 15 -4.11 -0.28 -12.93
C LEU A 15 -4.43 -1.74 -12.63
N ARG A 16 -3.58 -2.64 -13.09
CA ARG A 16 -3.74 -4.09 -12.91
C ARG A 16 -2.72 -4.69 -11.96
N VAL A 17 -1.65 -3.94 -11.71
CA VAL A 17 -0.52 -4.38 -10.87
C VAL A 17 -0.07 -3.20 -10.03
N LEU A 18 0.22 -3.46 -8.76
CA LEU A 18 0.86 -2.49 -7.88
C LEU A 18 2.25 -3.01 -7.52
N ASN A 19 3.22 -2.12 -7.52
CA ASN A 19 4.60 -2.46 -7.17
C ASN A 19 4.92 -1.89 -5.80
N LEU A 20 5.04 -2.76 -4.82
CA LEU A 20 5.29 -2.39 -3.44
C LEU A 20 6.80 -2.31 -3.21
N ARG A 21 7.33 -1.09 -3.02
CA ARG A 21 8.75 -0.95 -2.74
C ARG A 21 9.03 -1.22 -1.26
N ARG A 22 10.30 -1.43 -0.95
CA ARG A 22 10.71 -1.72 0.41
C ARG A 22 10.38 -0.53 1.34
N PRO A 23 9.71 -0.77 2.48
CA PRO A 23 9.35 0.30 3.40
C PRO A 23 10.54 0.85 4.16
N LYS A 24 10.49 2.16 4.45
CA LYS A 24 11.48 2.85 5.27
C LYS A 24 10.77 3.55 6.42
N VAL A 25 11.52 3.83 7.47
CA VAL A 25 10.98 4.52 8.67
C VAL A 25 10.28 5.82 8.29
N ARG A 26 10.83 6.57 7.34
CA ARG A 26 10.25 7.86 6.92
C ARG A 26 8.85 7.72 6.33
N ASP A 27 8.52 6.57 5.76
CA ASP A 27 7.19 6.33 5.20
C ASP A 27 6.13 6.32 6.30
N VAL A 28 6.43 5.65 7.41
CA VAL A 28 5.54 5.60 8.58
C VAL A 28 5.47 6.97 9.26
N LEU A 29 6.61 7.64 9.38
CA LEU A 29 6.68 8.95 10.02
C LEU A 29 5.86 9.98 9.26
N LEU A 30 5.95 9.97 7.93
CA LEU A 30 5.19 10.90 7.09
C LEU A 30 3.69 10.71 7.27
N ALA A 31 3.22 9.46 7.28
CA ALA A 31 1.81 9.16 7.49
C ALA A 31 1.36 9.59 8.89
N ALA A 32 2.21 9.40 9.90
CA ALA A 32 1.90 9.81 11.27
C ALA A 32 1.75 11.34 11.40
N LYS A 33 2.57 12.09 10.67
CA LYS A 33 2.51 13.56 10.69
C LYS A 33 1.21 14.10 10.09
N ILE A 34 0.71 13.44 9.07
CA ILE A 34 -0.56 13.83 8.45
C ILE A 34 -1.72 13.52 9.41
N GLY A 35 -1.61 12.43 10.17
CA GLY A 35 -2.61 12.05 11.15
C GLY A 35 -3.77 11.29 10.57
N GLY A 36 -4.85 11.16 11.34
CA GLY A 36 -6.02 10.40 10.96
C GLY A 36 -6.13 9.12 11.76
N THR A 37 -7.05 8.25 11.37
CA THR A 37 -7.23 6.95 12.00
C THR A 37 -6.07 6.03 11.64
N GLU A 38 -5.95 4.90 12.35
CA GLU A 38 -4.92 3.92 12.03
C GLU A 38 -5.09 3.36 10.63
N GLU A 39 -6.34 3.15 10.20
CA GLU A 39 -6.64 2.69 8.85
C GLU A 39 -6.21 3.71 7.80
N GLU A 40 -6.48 4.98 8.04
CA GLU A 40 -6.07 6.05 7.13
C GLU A 40 -4.56 6.16 7.02
N LYS A 41 -3.86 6.03 8.13
CA LYS A 41 -2.39 6.05 8.14
C LYS A 41 -1.81 4.89 7.35
N GLU A 42 -2.38 3.69 7.54
CA GLU A 42 -1.92 2.50 6.82
C GLU A 42 -2.13 2.66 5.31
N ILE A 43 -3.29 3.19 4.90
CA ILE A 43 -3.57 3.44 3.50
C ILE A 43 -2.53 4.39 2.89
N ARG A 44 -2.18 5.44 3.63
CA ARG A 44 -1.17 6.40 3.15
C ARG A 44 0.21 5.77 3.01
N VAL A 45 0.59 4.93 3.97
CA VAL A 45 1.87 4.22 3.91
C VAL A 45 1.90 3.32 2.66
N LEU A 46 0.87 2.51 2.47
CA LEU A 46 0.80 1.59 1.35
C LEU A 46 0.78 2.33 0.00
N ALA A 47 0.03 3.42 -0.07
CA ALA A 47 -0.02 4.25 -1.29
C ALA A 47 1.36 4.81 -1.61
N ASN A 48 2.07 5.30 -0.59
CA ASN A 48 3.40 5.85 -0.77
C ASN A 48 4.39 4.79 -1.25
N LEU A 49 4.30 3.58 -0.70
CA LEU A 49 5.16 2.48 -1.12
C LEU A 49 4.89 2.03 -2.56
N CYS A 50 3.65 2.11 -2.99
CA CYS A 50 3.25 1.79 -4.36
C CYS A 50 3.41 2.96 -5.32
N GLU A 51 3.74 4.14 -4.79
CA GLU A 51 3.89 5.38 -5.56
C GLU A 51 2.61 5.74 -6.31
N VAL A 52 1.47 5.60 -5.60
CA VAL A 52 0.15 5.98 -6.12
C VAL A 52 -0.53 6.90 -5.11
N ALA A 53 -1.57 7.59 -5.54
CA ALA A 53 -2.35 8.43 -4.63
C ALA A 53 -3.14 7.55 -3.64
N PRO A 54 -3.41 8.05 -2.41
CA PRO A 54 -4.17 7.26 -1.43
C PRO A 54 -5.55 6.80 -1.91
N ASP A 55 -6.21 7.59 -2.74
CA ASP A 55 -7.53 7.21 -3.27
C ASP A 55 -7.48 5.97 -4.17
N VAL A 56 -6.33 5.67 -4.78
CA VAL A 56 -6.16 4.43 -5.53
C VAL A 56 -6.27 3.23 -4.58
N VAL A 57 -5.64 3.32 -3.42
CA VAL A 57 -5.69 2.24 -2.43
C VAL A 57 -7.11 2.10 -1.87
N GLU A 58 -7.80 3.22 -1.67
CA GLU A 58 -9.19 3.22 -1.17
C GLU A 58 -10.14 2.51 -2.13
N GLU A 59 -9.84 2.54 -3.43
CA GLU A 59 -10.69 1.92 -4.45
C GLU A 59 -10.38 0.43 -4.68
N LEU A 60 -9.37 -0.11 -4.01
CA LEU A 60 -9.04 -1.53 -4.14
C LEU A 60 -10.15 -2.41 -3.58
N ASP A 61 -10.38 -3.56 -4.24
CA ASP A 61 -11.20 -4.59 -3.65
C ASP A 61 -10.55 -5.08 -2.36
N MET A 62 -11.36 -5.46 -1.37
CA MET A 62 -10.83 -5.89 -0.07
C MET A 62 -9.85 -7.05 -0.16
N ALA A 63 -10.09 -7.99 -1.08
CA ALA A 63 -9.18 -9.13 -1.26
C ALA A 63 -7.82 -8.66 -1.77
N ASP A 64 -7.81 -7.67 -2.67
CA ASP A 64 -6.57 -7.09 -3.18
C ASP A 64 -5.86 -6.28 -2.11
N TYR A 65 -6.61 -5.53 -1.31
CA TYR A 65 -6.07 -4.77 -0.20
C TYR A 65 -5.39 -5.70 0.82
N LYS A 66 -6.03 -6.82 1.13
CA LYS A 66 -5.44 -7.80 2.04
C LYS A 66 -4.11 -8.34 1.52
N ARG A 67 -4.02 -8.62 0.23
CA ARG A 67 -2.76 -9.07 -0.36
C ARG A 67 -1.68 -8.00 -0.30
N LEU A 68 -2.07 -6.74 -0.45
CA LEU A 68 -1.16 -5.62 -0.31
C LEU A 68 -0.64 -5.53 1.13
N GLN A 69 -1.52 -5.69 2.11
CA GLN A 69 -1.13 -5.73 3.53
C GLN A 69 -0.18 -6.89 3.80
N ASP A 70 -0.46 -8.06 3.25
CA ASP A 70 0.39 -9.24 3.43
C ASP A 70 1.78 -9.01 2.83
N GLY A 71 1.86 -8.38 1.66
CA GLY A 71 3.12 -8.02 1.05
C GLY A 71 3.92 -7.06 1.92
N TYR A 72 3.26 -6.09 2.52
CA TYR A 72 3.88 -5.14 3.43
C TYR A 72 4.47 -5.85 4.65
N ARG A 73 3.69 -6.74 5.26
CA ARG A 73 4.15 -7.50 6.44
C ARG A 73 5.32 -8.40 6.12
N SER A 74 5.38 -8.93 4.91
CA SER A 74 6.46 -9.85 4.53
C SER A 74 7.85 -9.21 4.60
N PHE A 75 7.94 -7.89 4.44
CA PHE A 75 9.22 -7.20 4.59
C PHE A 75 9.75 -7.30 6.01
N PHE A 76 8.86 -7.23 6.99
CA PHE A 76 9.24 -7.34 8.40
C PHE A 76 9.62 -8.78 8.76
N GLU A 77 8.95 -9.75 8.18
CA GLU A 77 9.25 -11.17 8.40
C GLU A 77 10.63 -11.52 7.88
N GLU A 78 11.01 -10.97 6.73
CA GLU A 78 12.35 -11.14 6.18
C GLU A 78 13.40 -10.61 7.14
N GLU A 79 13.18 -9.41 7.69
CA GLU A 79 14.12 -8.80 8.64
C GLU A 79 14.26 -9.63 9.90
N SER A 80 13.18 -10.23 10.39
CA SER A 80 13.25 -11.02 11.61
C SER A 80 13.97 -12.35 11.43
N ARG A 81 14.23 -12.78 10.19
CA ARG A 81 15.01 -13.99 9.91
C ARG A 81 16.51 -13.73 9.81
N ALA A 82 16.87 -12.49 9.67
CA ALA A 82 18.27 -12.08 9.47
C ALA A 82 19.14 -12.14 10.77
#